data_356019c28f06e2c16ca739cd50da234d
#
_entry.id   356019c28f06e2c16ca739cd50da234d
#
_cell.length_a   1.000
_cell.length_b   1.000
_cell.length_c   1.000
_cell.angle_alpha   90.00
_cell.angle_beta   90.00
_cell.angle_gamma   90.00
#
_symmetry.space_group_name_H-M   'P 1'
#
loop_
_entity.id
_entity.type
_entity.pdbx_description
1 polymer ?
#
loop_
_entity_poly.entity_id
_entity_poly.type
_entity_poly.pdbx_seq_one_letter_code
_entity_poly.pdbx_strand_id
1 'polypeptide(L)'
;MATLHRLKPHPAPKRRILVVEDDLDSVHSMAMLIKMMGHEVQFAINGMAALDIARTFRPDIIILDIGLPDFKGDHIARQLRFEPGLENAHLIAISGLPEEHLESRAMQAGCEEFYRKPIEPAVLEALLSRPDRAR
;
A
#
# COMPACT_ATOMS: atom_id res chain seq x y z
N MET A 1 28.05 -21.80 -11.88
CA MET A 1 27.62 -21.48 -11.54
C MET A 1 26.70 -21.48 -11.16
N ALA A 2 26.26 -21.76 -11.29
CA ALA A 2 25.24 -21.89 -10.98
C ALA A 2 24.81 -21.45 -9.95
N THR A 3 25.14 -21.14 -9.48
CA THR A 3 24.84 -20.69 -8.35
C THR A 3 24.02 -19.61 -8.35
N LEU A 4 23.69 -19.09 -9.42
CA LEU A 4 23.09 -17.88 -9.40
C LEU A 4 21.79 -17.82 -8.77
N HIS A 5 20.90 -18.69 -9.02
CA HIS A 5 19.62 -18.66 -8.42
C HIS A 5 19.72 -18.79 -6.95
N ARG A 6 20.78 -19.35 -6.52
CA ARG A 6 20.94 -19.48 -5.14
C ARG A 6 21.31 -18.24 -4.52
N LEU A 7 21.57 -17.24 -5.28
CA LEU A 7 21.91 -16.00 -4.72
C LEU A 7 20.78 -15.35 -4.03
N LYS A 8 19.59 -15.94 -4.06
CA LYS A 8 18.53 -15.43 -3.24
C LYS A 8 18.40 -16.32 -2.04
N PRO A 9 19.23 -16.14 -1.08
CA PRO A 9 19.22 -17.00 0.09
C PRO A 9 17.95 -16.89 0.88
N HIS A 10 17.30 -15.70 0.85
CA HIS A 10 16.09 -15.47 1.59
C HIS A 10 15.06 -14.86 0.68
N PRO A 11 13.99 -15.56 0.37
CA PRO A 11 12.91 -14.93 -0.35
C PRO A 11 12.31 -13.80 0.49
N ALA A 12 11.81 -12.80 -0.17
CA ALA A 12 11.16 -11.70 0.53
C ALA A 12 9.99 -12.26 1.33
N PRO A 13 9.72 -11.71 2.52
CA PRO A 13 8.60 -12.18 3.31
C PRO A 13 7.29 -11.95 2.57
N LYS A 14 6.40 -12.93 2.68
CA LYS A 14 5.07 -12.80 2.11
C LYS A 14 4.26 -11.88 3.01
N ARG A 15 3.62 -10.89 2.41
CA ARG A 15 2.87 -9.91 3.16
C ARG A 15 1.44 -9.85 2.67
N ARG A 16 0.58 -9.27 3.48
CA ARG A 16 -0.79 -8.98 3.09
C ARG A 16 -0.85 -7.50 2.75
N ILE A 17 -1.21 -7.21 1.52
CA ILE A 17 -1.20 -5.85 0.99
C ILE A 17 -2.62 -5.46 0.63
N LEU A 18 -3.06 -4.29 1.10
CA LEU A 18 -4.34 -3.72 0.67
C LEU A 18 -4.04 -2.52 -0.22
N VAL A 19 -4.63 -2.51 -1.40
CA VAL A 19 -4.50 -1.38 -2.32
C VAL A 19 -5.84 -0.66 -2.39
N VAL A 20 -5.84 0.64 -2.14
CA VAL A 20 -7.05 1.47 -2.18
C VAL A 20 -6.91 2.48 -3.31
N GLU A 21 -7.70 2.33 -4.34
CA GLU A 21 -7.57 3.09 -5.57
C GLU A 21 -8.90 3.00 -6.32
N ASP A 22 -9.45 4.13 -6.74
CA ASP A 22 -10.76 4.13 -7.39
C ASP A 22 -10.74 3.82 -8.88
N ASP A 23 -9.59 3.90 -9.52
CA ASP A 23 -9.49 3.55 -10.93
C ASP A 23 -9.32 2.04 -11.08
N LEU A 24 -10.30 1.40 -11.68
CA LEU A 24 -10.31 -0.06 -11.77
C LEU A 24 -9.10 -0.63 -12.50
N ASP A 25 -8.69 -0.01 -13.59
CA ASP A 25 -7.54 -0.50 -14.33
C ASP A 25 -6.26 -0.40 -13.51
N SER A 26 -6.10 0.72 -12.81
CA SER A 26 -4.93 0.93 -11.97
C SER A 26 -4.90 -0.04 -10.80
N VAL A 27 -6.03 -0.24 -10.14
CA VAL A 27 -6.07 -1.11 -8.97
C VAL A 27 -5.83 -2.56 -9.36
N HIS A 28 -6.41 -2.99 -10.48
CA HIS A 28 -6.20 -4.35 -10.95
C HIS A 28 -4.76 -4.60 -11.38
N SER A 29 -4.17 -3.64 -12.09
CA SER A 29 -2.79 -3.77 -12.53
C SER A 29 -1.84 -3.86 -11.34
N MET A 30 -2.04 -3.01 -10.37
CA MET A 30 -1.18 -3.02 -9.18
C MET A 30 -1.37 -4.30 -8.37
N ALA A 31 -2.62 -4.73 -8.19
CA ALA A 31 -2.89 -5.94 -7.45
C ALA A 31 -2.27 -7.16 -8.12
N MET A 32 -2.38 -7.23 -9.46
CA MET A 32 -1.78 -8.33 -10.19
C MET A 32 -0.26 -8.34 -10.02
N LEU A 33 0.36 -7.18 -10.14
CA LEU A 33 1.80 -7.07 -9.99
C LEU A 33 2.25 -7.51 -8.60
N ILE A 34 1.55 -7.07 -7.58
CA ILE A 34 1.85 -7.44 -6.19
C ILE A 34 1.71 -8.94 -5.99
N LYS A 35 0.67 -9.52 -6.57
CA LYS A 35 0.47 -10.96 -6.48
C LYS A 35 1.60 -11.71 -7.15
N MET A 36 2.06 -11.22 -8.30
CA MET A 36 3.18 -11.84 -9.00
C MET A 36 4.48 -11.74 -8.21
N MET A 37 4.58 -10.78 -7.32
CA MET A 37 5.73 -10.64 -6.44
C MET A 37 5.68 -11.58 -5.24
N GLY A 38 4.60 -12.36 -5.12
CA GLY A 38 4.50 -13.39 -4.09
C GLY A 38 3.72 -12.99 -2.85
N HIS A 39 3.02 -11.88 -2.89
CA HIS A 39 2.25 -11.41 -1.72
C HIS A 39 0.77 -11.71 -1.88
N GLU A 40 0.05 -11.72 -0.76
CA GLU A 40 -1.39 -11.73 -0.79
C GLU A 40 -1.86 -10.30 -0.97
N VAL A 41 -2.85 -10.09 -1.82
CA VAL A 41 -3.32 -8.74 -2.07
C VAL A 41 -4.84 -8.71 -2.15
N GLN A 42 -5.42 -7.69 -1.59
CA GLN A 42 -6.82 -7.35 -1.81
C GLN A 42 -6.88 -5.88 -2.17
N PHE A 43 -7.95 -5.48 -2.84
CA PHE A 43 -8.07 -4.09 -3.22
C PHE A 43 -9.46 -3.57 -2.87
N ALA A 44 -9.53 -2.25 -2.72
CA ALA A 44 -10.77 -1.54 -2.50
C ALA A 44 -10.80 -0.34 -3.42
N ILE A 45 -11.98 0.00 -3.91
CA ILE A 45 -12.13 1.12 -4.84
C ILE A 45 -12.70 2.37 -4.15
N ASN A 46 -12.93 2.29 -2.86
CA ASN A 46 -13.36 3.45 -2.08
C ASN A 46 -13.01 3.21 -0.62
N GLY A 47 -13.19 4.25 0.18
CA GLY A 47 -12.77 4.23 1.56
C GLY A 47 -13.57 3.30 2.44
N MET A 48 -14.87 3.18 2.23
CA MET A 48 -15.68 2.30 3.06
C MET A 48 -15.30 0.84 2.83
N ALA A 49 -15.11 0.47 1.56
CA ALA A 49 -14.66 -0.87 1.24
C ALA A 49 -13.29 -1.15 1.85
N ALA A 50 -12.42 -0.14 1.84
CA ALA A 50 -11.09 -0.29 2.41
C ALA A 50 -11.15 -0.61 3.89
N LEU A 51 -11.99 0.11 4.63
CA LEU A 51 -12.14 -0.14 6.06
C LEU A 51 -12.70 -1.55 6.34
N ASP A 52 -13.71 -1.95 5.58
CA ASP A 52 -14.29 -3.27 5.75
C ASP A 52 -13.28 -4.37 5.48
N ILE A 53 -12.54 -4.24 4.38
CA ILE A 53 -11.54 -5.24 4.03
C ILE A 53 -10.43 -5.27 5.08
N ALA A 54 -9.97 -4.11 5.52
CA ALA A 54 -8.88 -4.05 6.48
C ALA A 54 -9.20 -4.76 7.79
N ARG A 55 -10.45 -4.70 8.21
CA ARG A 55 -10.87 -5.32 9.46
C ARG A 55 -10.71 -6.82 9.49
N THR A 56 -10.90 -7.47 8.35
CA THR A 56 -10.79 -8.92 8.29
C THR A 56 -9.48 -9.38 7.68
N PHE A 57 -9.02 -8.68 6.65
CA PHE A 57 -7.79 -9.05 5.95
C PHE A 57 -6.55 -8.75 6.79
N ARG A 58 -6.59 -7.72 7.59
CA ARG A 58 -5.50 -7.29 8.47
C ARG A 58 -4.20 -7.12 7.68
N PRO A 59 -4.16 -6.15 6.79
CA PRO A 59 -2.99 -5.96 5.93
C PRO A 59 -1.77 -5.53 6.72
N ASP A 60 -0.60 -5.94 6.23
CA ASP A 60 0.68 -5.49 6.77
C ASP A 60 1.07 -4.15 6.15
N ILE A 61 0.66 -3.94 4.91
CA ILE A 61 0.95 -2.72 4.16
C ILE A 61 -0.33 -2.27 3.47
N ILE A 62 -0.60 -0.99 3.53
CA ILE A 62 -1.74 -0.40 2.84
C ILE A 62 -1.21 0.67 1.90
N ILE A 63 -1.52 0.53 0.61
CA ILE A 63 -1.17 1.53 -0.40
C ILE A 63 -2.45 2.28 -0.72
N LEU A 64 -2.48 3.55 -0.38
CA LEU A 64 -3.69 4.35 -0.43
C LEU A 64 -3.54 5.54 -1.36
N ASP A 65 -4.40 5.62 -2.37
CA ASP A 65 -4.46 6.78 -3.23
C ASP A 65 -5.19 7.88 -2.45
N ILE A 66 -4.47 8.91 -2.08
CA ILE A 66 -5.06 9.99 -1.28
C ILE A 66 -5.81 11.01 -2.11
N GLY A 67 -5.85 10.82 -3.41
CA GLY A 67 -6.62 11.68 -4.30
C GLY A 67 -8.01 11.15 -4.60
N LEU A 68 -8.55 10.24 -3.79
CA LEU A 68 -9.87 9.67 -4.03
C LEU A 68 -10.94 10.77 -3.98
N PRO A 69 -11.83 10.82 -4.97
CA PRO A 69 -12.78 11.91 -5.06
C PRO A 69 -13.93 11.86 -4.06
N ASP A 70 -14.41 10.68 -3.74
CA ASP A 70 -15.57 10.52 -2.85
C ASP A 70 -15.17 10.43 -1.39
N PHE A 71 -13.92 10.15 -1.11
CA PHE A 71 -13.36 10.17 0.21
C PHE A 71 -12.11 10.98 0.16
N LYS A 72 -11.93 11.83 1.09
CA LYS A 72 -10.64 12.49 1.19
C LYS A 72 -9.66 11.44 1.69
N GLY A 73 -8.65 11.16 0.89
CA GLY A 73 -7.71 10.09 1.22
C GLY A 73 -7.05 10.26 2.57
N ASP A 74 -6.82 11.51 3.00
CA ASP A 74 -6.25 11.76 4.31
C ASP A 74 -7.23 11.37 5.42
N HIS A 75 -8.53 11.52 5.19
CA HIS A 75 -9.53 11.09 6.15
C HIS A 75 -9.53 9.57 6.30
N ILE A 76 -9.45 8.86 5.19
CA ILE A 76 -9.39 7.40 5.21
C ILE A 76 -8.11 6.94 5.89
N ALA A 77 -6.99 7.62 5.64
CA ALA A 77 -5.72 7.30 6.28
C ALA A 77 -5.85 7.36 7.81
N ARG A 78 -6.48 8.41 8.31
CA ARG A 78 -6.69 8.54 9.75
C ARG A 78 -7.56 7.42 10.31
N GLN A 79 -8.63 7.09 9.60
CA GLN A 79 -9.52 6.02 10.05
C GLN A 79 -8.80 4.68 10.07
N LEU A 80 -8.00 4.40 9.06
CA LEU A 80 -7.23 3.16 9.01
C LEU A 80 -6.20 3.12 10.14
N ARG A 81 -5.55 4.24 10.40
CA ARG A 81 -4.54 4.29 11.45
C ARG A 81 -5.13 3.99 12.84
N PHE A 82 -6.38 4.40 13.07
CA PHE A 82 -7.02 4.18 14.36
C PHE A 82 -7.81 2.88 14.41
N GLU A 83 -7.87 2.13 13.34
CA GLU A 83 -8.61 0.87 13.35
C GLU A 83 -7.87 -0.15 14.23
N PRO A 84 -8.55 -0.78 15.20
CA PRO A 84 -7.89 -1.78 16.04
C PRO A 84 -7.32 -2.91 15.18
N GLY A 85 -6.09 -3.29 15.48
CA GLY A 85 -5.40 -4.34 14.75
C GLY A 85 -4.54 -3.84 13.62
N LEU A 86 -4.60 -2.53 13.31
CA LEU A 86 -3.80 -1.94 12.24
C LEU A 86 -2.71 -1.01 12.76
N GLU A 87 -2.42 -1.06 14.05
CA GLU A 87 -1.45 -0.16 14.64
C GLU A 87 -0.07 -0.27 14.01
N ASN A 88 0.27 -1.47 13.57
CA ASN A 88 1.60 -1.70 12.97
C ASN A 88 1.57 -1.79 11.45
N ALA A 89 0.42 -1.56 10.84
CA ALA A 89 0.34 -1.57 9.39
C ALA A 89 1.13 -0.39 8.82
N HIS A 90 1.87 -0.66 7.76
CA HIS A 90 2.65 0.39 7.11
C HIS A 90 1.76 1.08 6.08
N LEU A 91 1.52 2.35 6.28
CA LEU A 91 0.58 3.10 5.46
C LEU A 91 1.35 3.96 4.45
N ILE A 92 1.17 3.66 3.18
CA ILE A 92 1.87 4.34 2.10
C ILE A 92 0.85 5.11 1.26
N ALA A 93 1.05 6.40 1.12
CA ALA A 93 0.18 7.23 0.30
C ALA A 93 0.74 7.31 -1.11
N ILE A 94 -0.16 7.28 -2.09
CA ILE A 94 0.21 7.54 -3.48
C ILE A 94 -0.75 8.59 -4.03
N SER A 95 -0.32 9.32 -5.03
CA SER A 95 -1.20 10.27 -5.70
C SER A 95 -0.68 10.61 -7.09
N GLY A 96 -1.61 10.74 -8.04
CA GLY A 96 -1.30 11.25 -9.36
C GLY A 96 -1.57 12.75 -9.49
N LEU A 97 -2.08 13.37 -8.42
CA LEU A 97 -2.42 14.80 -8.48
C LEU A 97 -1.21 15.66 -8.19
N PRO A 98 -1.07 16.77 -8.90
CA PRO A 98 0.08 17.65 -8.70
C PRO A 98 -0.14 18.69 -7.62
N GLU A 99 -0.84 18.37 -6.56
CA GLU A 99 -1.07 19.33 -5.48
C GLU A 99 0.16 19.41 -4.58
N GLU A 100 0.51 20.63 -4.21
CA GLU A 100 1.70 20.88 -3.42
C GLU A 100 1.67 20.29 -2.04
N HIS A 101 0.51 20.29 -1.40
CA HIS A 101 0.43 19.93 0.01
C HIS A 101 -0.02 18.50 0.28
N LEU A 102 -0.13 17.67 -0.77
CA LEU A 102 -0.62 16.31 -0.59
C LEU A 102 0.30 15.47 0.28
N GLU A 103 1.61 15.60 0.07
CA GLU A 103 2.55 14.84 0.87
C GLU A 103 2.43 15.21 2.36
N SER A 104 2.38 16.50 2.63
CA SER A 104 2.27 16.99 3.99
C SER A 104 0.96 16.51 4.63
N ARG A 105 -0.13 16.58 3.90
CA ARG A 105 -1.42 16.11 4.39
C ARG A 105 -1.41 14.61 4.67
N ALA A 106 -0.78 13.84 3.79
CA ALA A 106 -0.68 12.40 3.97
C ALA A 106 0.09 12.06 5.25
N MET A 107 1.21 12.73 5.46
CA MET A 107 2.02 12.47 6.64
C MET A 107 1.27 12.87 7.91
N GLN A 108 0.56 13.97 7.88
CA GLN A 108 -0.23 14.41 9.04
C GLN A 108 -1.37 13.44 9.33
N ALA A 109 -1.86 12.76 8.31
CA ALA A 109 -2.95 11.80 8.47
C ALA A 109 -2.47 10.44 8.97
N GLY A 110 -1.17 10.24 9.09
CA GLY A 110 -0.62 8.99 9.60
C GLY A 110 0.05 8.11 8.57
N CYS A 111 0.14 8.56 7.31
CA CYS A 111 0.90 7.84 6.31
C CYS A 111 2.38 7.99 6.60
N GLU A 112 3.14 6.97 6.31
CA GLU A 112 4.55 6.96 6.63
C GLU A 112 5.42 7.24 5.43
N GLU A 113 4.86 7.08 4.23
CA GLU A 113 5.57 7.37 3.00
C GLU A 113 4.59 7.92 1.98
N PHE A 114 5.14 8.63 1.01
CA PHE A 114 4.34 9.22 -0.06
C PHE A 114 5.08 9.05 -1.38
N TYR A 115 4.39 8.56 -2.39
CA TYR A 115 4.95 8.41 -3.73
C TYR A 115 4.01 8.99 -4.77
N ARG A 116 4.56 9.55 -5.82
CA ARG A 116 3.77 10.02 -6.94
C ARG A 116 3.56 8.91 -7.94
N LYS A 117 2.37 8.87 -8.52
CA LYS A 117 2.08 7.89 -9.57
C LYS A 117 2.70 8.37 -10.89
N PRO A 118 3.11 7.45 -11.74
CA PRO A 118 3.05 5.99 -11.54
C PRO A 118 4.21 5.50 -10.69
N ILE A 119 3.97 4.46 -9.90
CA ILE A 119 5.05 3.83 -9.14
C ILE A 119 5.65 2.76 -10.05
N GLU A 120 6.94 2.84 -10.29
CA GLU A 120 7.59 1.85 -11.13
C GLU A 120 7.66 0.50 -10.43
N PRO A 121 7.55 -0.60 -11.19
CA PRO A 121 7.56 -1.92 -10.58
C PRO A 121 8.76 -2.20 -9.69
N ALA A 122 9.95 -1.71 -10.07
CA ALA A 122 11.13 -1.92 -9.25
C ALA A 122 11.04 -1.20 -7.91
N VAL A 123 10.44 -0.02 -7.89
CA VAL A 123 10.25 0.73 -6.66
C VAL A 123 9.23 0.03 -5.78
N LEU A 124 8.15 -0.44 -6.39
CA LEU A 124 7.12 -1.17 -5.65
C LEU A 124 7.70 -2.44 -5.03
N GLU A 125 8.46 -3.19 -5.81
CA GLU A 125 9.07 -4.41 -5.31
C GLU A 125 9.99 -4.12 -4.12
N ALA A 126 10.79 -3.08 -4.22
CA ALA A 126 11.68 -2.70 -3.13
C ALA A 126 10.91 -2.32 -1.86
N LEU A 127 9.80 -1.60 -2.02
CA LEU A 127 8.96 -1.23 -0.89
C LEU A 127 8.40 -2.45 -0.18
N LEU A 128 7.93 -3.42 -0.94
CA LEU A 128 7.25 -4.58 -0.37
C LEU A 128 8.21 -5.63 0.16
N SER A 129 9.50 -5.52 -0.19
CA SER A 129 10.51 -6.50 0.22
C SER A 129 11.28 -6.07 1.45
N ARG A 130 11.03 -4.88 1.94
CA ARG A 130 11.79 -4.39 3.09
C ARG A 130 11.53 -5.26 4.32
N PRO A 131 12.49 -5.33 5.25
CA PRO A 131 12.28 -6.09 6.47
C PRO A 131 11.08 -5.56 7.26
N ASP A 132 10.52 -6.40 8.10
CA ASP A 132 9.44 -5.96 8.97
C ASP A 132 9.92 -4.82 9.84
N ARG A 133 8.98 -3.95 10.16
CA ARG A 133 9.28 -2.82 11.03
C ARG A 133 9.58 -3.33 12.43
N ALA A 134 10.46 -2.63 13.10
CA ALA A 134 10.71 -2.93 14.50
C ALA A 134 9.45 -2.63 15.31
N ARG A 135 9.16 -3.46 16.25
CA ARG A 135 7.97 -3.34 17.08
C ARG A 135 8.33 -3.00 18.50
#